data_58af20a11e59eed6e5862bc27714606e
#
_entry.id   58af20a11e59eed6e5862bc27714606e
#
_cell.length_a   1.000
_cell.length_b   1.000
_cell.length_c   1.000
_cell.angle_alpha   90.00
_cell.angle_beta   90.00
_cell.angle_gamma   90.00
#
_symmetry.space_group_name_H-M   'P 1'
#
loop_
_entity.id
_entity.type
_entity.pdbx_description
1 polymer ?
#
loop_
_entity_poly.entity_id
_entity_poly.type
_entity_poly.pdbx_seq_one_letter_code
_entity_poly.pdbx_strand_id
1 'polypeptide(L)'
;EGHCLRDHALQACGKEAMQNIDAFKATSLLTLVQMVANNSGITLLPDLVINSELIKSSKIKILDYENNQNYRKIAMCWRTSTPRSKDFSKFADFLKTNI
;
A
#
# COMPACT_ATOMS: atom_id res chain seq x y z
N GLU A 1 -10.45 -9.25 -1.71
CA GLU A 1 -9.03 -9.05 -1.30
C GLU A 1 -8.51 -7.61 -1.40
N GLY A 2 -9.21 -6.66 -1.99
CA GLY A 2 -8.81 -5.24 -2.04
C GLY A 2 -9.08 -4.42 -0.77
N HIS A 3 -9.64 -5.01 0.26
CA HIS A 3 -10.16 -4.27 1.43
C HIS A 3 -9.06 -3.64 2.31
N CYS A 4 -7.92 -4.30 2.50
CA CYS A 4 -6.88 -3.83 3.42
C CYS A 4 -6.28 -2.48 3.01
N LEU A 5 -5.98 -2.26 1.74
CA LEU A 5 -5.41 -1.00 1.26
C LEU A 5 -6.44 0.13 1.38
N ARG A 6 -7.70 -0.15 1.04
CA ARG A 6 -8.80 0.80 1.19
C ARG A 6 -8.99 1.21 2.64
N ASP A 7 -9.06 0.25 3.55
CA ASP A 7 -9.31 0.53 4.97
C ASP A 7 -8.17 1.36 5.57
N HIS A 8 -6.91 1.06 5.21
CA HIS A 8 -5.78 1.87 5.62
C HIS A 8 -5.81 3.29 5.03
N ALA A 9 -6.18 3.43 3.77
CA ALA A 9 -6.32 4.75 3.14
C ALA A 9 -7.42 5.57 3.83
N LEU A 10 -8.56 4.95 4.16
CA LEU A 10 -9.65 5.60 4.88
C LEU A 10 -9.25 6.02 6.30
N GLN A 11 -8.52 5.19 7.02
CA GLN A 11 -7.97 5.52 8.33
C GLN A 11 -6.99 6.69 8.25
N ALA A 12 -6.14 6.72 7.23
CA ALA A 12 -5.19 7.80 7.00
C ALA A 12 -5.86 9.14 6.70
N CYS A 13 -6.91 9.15 5.89
CA CYS A 13 -7.63 10.36 5.49
C CYS A 13 -8.56 10.92 6.58
N GLY A 14 -8.85 10.15 7.64
CA GLY A 14 -9.75 10.56 8.72
C GLY A 14 -11.24 10.48 8.38
N LYS A 15 -12.09 10.71 9.40
CA LYS A 15 -13.55 10.54 9.28
C LYS A 15 -14.22 11.54 8.32
N GLU A 16 -13.66 12.72 8.16
CA GLU A 16 -14.22 13.76 7.28
C GLU A 16 -14.08 13.40 5.80
N ALA A 17 -13.00 12.73 5.42
CA ALA A 17 -12.81 12.24 4.07
C ALA A 17 -13.81 11.13 3.69
N MET A 18 -14.33 10.40 4.67
CA MET A 18 -15.31 9.33 4.43
C MET A 18 -16.65 9.85 3.89
N GLN A 19 -17.00 11.11 4.14
CA GLN A 19 -18.27 11.70 3.67
C GLN A 19 -18.23 12.11 2.19
N ASN A 20 -17.05 12.29 1.62
CA ASN A 20 -16.83 12.74 0.24
C ASN A 20 -16.26 11.64 -0.68
N ILE A 21 -16.34 10.38 -0.27
CA ILE A 21 -15.85 9.27 -1.09
C ILE A 21 -16.89 8.95 -2.16
N ASP A 22 -16.69 9.51 -3.34
CA ASP A 22 -17.32 8.99 -4.53
C ASP A 22 -16.90 7.52 -4.71
N ALA A 23 -17.93 6.67 -4.85
CA ALA A 23 -17.81 5.22 -4.66
C ALA A 23 -17.12 4.48 -5.82
N PHE A 24 -16.10 5.05 -6.44
CA PHE A 24 -15.25 4.32 -7.35
C PHE A 24 -14.38 3.33 -6.57
N LYS A 25 -14.77 2.08 -6.59
CA LYS A 25 -14.05 0.96 -5.97
C LYS A 25 -13.20 0.29 -7.03
N ALA A 26 -11.89 0.50 -6.97
CA ALA A 26 -10.98 -0.30 -7.78
C ALA A 26 -10.44 -1.46 -6.94
N THR A 27 -10.41 -2.64 -7.54
CA THR A 27 -9.93 -3.88 -6.91
C THR A 27 -8.41 -4.07 -7.05
N SER A 28 -7.76 -3.27 -7.90
CA SER A 28 -6.33 -3.37 -8.13
C SER A 28 -5.65 -2.00 -8.08
N LEU A 29 -4.40 -1.99 -7.62
CA LEU A 29 -3.58 -0.79 -7.56
C LEU A 29 -3.32 -0.20 -8.97
N LEU A 30 -3.14 -1.05 -9.97
CA LEU A 30 -2.99 -0.63 -11.37
C LEU A 30 -4.20 0.17 -11.84
N THR A 31 -5.40 -0.32 -11.55
CA THR A 31 -6.65 0.37 -11.90
C THR A 31 -6.75 1.72 -11.21
N LEU A 32 -6.40 1.81 -9.92
CA LEU A 32 -6.37 3.08 -9.18
C LEU A 32 -5.42 4.10 -9.82
N VAL A 33 -4.20 3.67 -10.16
CA VAL A 33 -3.21 4.53 -10.82
C VAL A 33 -3.73 5.04 -12.18
N GLN A 34 -4.36 4.18 -12.97
CA GLN A 34 -4.94 4.58 -14.26
C GLN A 34 -6.12 5.56 -14.09
N MET A 35 -6.95 5.37 -13.08
CA MET A 35 -8.04 6.31 -12.79
C MET A 35 -7.49 7.70 -12.43
N VAL A 36 -6.49 7.78 -11.57
CA VAL A 36 -5.82 9.04 -11.22
C VAL A 36 -5.15 9.68 -12.44
N ALA A 37 -4.47 8.88 -13.27
CA ALA A 37 -3.87 9.36 -14.52
C ALA A 37 -4.88 9.96 -15.51
N ASN A 38 -6.13 9.51 -15.43
CA ASN A 38 -7.27 10.04 -16.21
C ASN A 38 -8.07 11.13 -15.46
N ASN A 39 -7.47 11.76 -14.45
CA ASN A 39 -8.09 12.85 -13.67
C ASN A 39 -9.36 12.45 -12.90
N SER A 40 -9.50 11.17 -12.53
CA SER A 40 -10.66 10.69 -11.76
C SER A 40 -10.52 10.88 -10.25
N GLY A 41 -9.58 11.71 -9.80
CA GLY A 41 -9.39 12.06 -8.39
C GLY A 41 -7.96 11.84 -7.90
N ILE A 42 -7.82 11.63 -6.60
CA ILE A 42 -6.55 11.36 -5.92
C ILE A 42 -6.63 10.04 -5.17
N THR A 43 -5.47 9.45 -4.88
CA THR A 43 -5.38 8.23 -4.08
C THR A 43 -4.13 8.24 -3.19
N LEU A 44 -4.10 7.38 -2.19
CA LEU A 44 -2.91 7.12 -1.40
C LEU A 44 -2.18 5.89 -1.95
N LEU A 45 -0.87 5.99 -2.06
CA LEU A 45 0.00 4.91 -2.51
C LEU A 45 0.95 4.51 -1.39
N PRO A 46 1.20 3.20 -1.19
CA PRO A 46 2.28 2.75 -0.31
C PRO A 46 3.65 3.13 -0.88
N ASP A 47 4.59 3.53 -0.03
CA ASP A 47 5.96 3.87 -0.44
C ASP A 47 6.65 2.78 -1.25
N LEU A 48 6.37 1.51 -0.94
CA LEU A 48 6.92 0.36 -1.66
C LEU A 48 6.67 0.36 -3.18
N VAL A 49 5.61 1.05 -3.62
CA VAL A 49 5.26 1.06 -5.05
C VAL A 49 5.71 2.32 -5.79
N ILE A 50 6.14 3.35 -5.07
CA ILE A 50 6.53 4.64 -5.68
C ILE A 50 7.66 4.47 -6.69
N ASN A 51 8.63 3.62 -6.38
CA ASN A 51 9.78 3.34 -7.24
C ASN A 51 9.54 2.25 -8.30
N SER A 52 8.32 1.70 -8.36
CA SER A 52 7.99 0.67 -9.35
C SER A 52 7.85 1.23 -10.76
N GLU A 53 8.09 0.40 -11.77
CA GLU A 53 7.87 0.76 -13.17
C GLU A 53 6.42 1.17 -13.47
N LEU A 54 5.47 0.63 -12.70
CA LEU A 54 4.07 1.02 -12.78
C LEU A 54 3.87 2.52 -12.54
N ILE A 55 4.53 3.07 -11.54
CA ILE A 55 4.41 4.49 -11.17
C ILE A 55 5.26 5.34 -12.10
N LYS A 56 6.51 4.93 -12.38
CA LYS A 56 7.41 5.67 -13.28
C LYS A 56 6.86 5.85 -14.69
N SER A 57 6.14 4.85 -15.20
CA SER A 57 5.49 4.91 -16.52
C SER A 57 4.16 5.64 -16.53
N SER A 58 3.57 5.91 -15.37
CA SER A 58 2.27 6.58 -15.25
C SER A 58 2.43 8.11 -15.29
N LYS A 59 1.39 8.79 -15.81
CA LYS A 59 1.33 10.26 -15.85
C LYS A 59 0.68 10.82 -14.58
N ILE A 60 1.20 10.45 -13.41
CA ILE A 60 0.69 10.92 -12.12
C ILE A 60 1.76 11.74 -11.39
N LYS A 61 1.31 12.68 -10.56
CA LYS A 61 2.16 13.45 -9.67
C LYS A 61 2.12 12.82 -8.28
N ILE A 62 3.30 12.51 -7.73
CA ILE A 62 3.44 12.07 -6.34
C ILE A 62 3.63 13.29 -5.45
N LEU A 63 2.90 13.32 -4.35
CA LEU A 63 3.02 14.33 -3.30
C LEU A 63 3.28 13.60 -1.98
N ASP A 64 4.17 14.16 -1.18
CA ASP A 64 4.41 13.63 0.15
C ASP A 64 3.20 13.89 1.06
N TYR A 65 2.85 12.88 1.84
CA TYR A 65 1.79 12.99 2.83
C TYR A 65 2.39 13.26 4.20
N GLU A 66 2.17 14.46 4.73
CA GLU A 66 2.86 14.95 5.95
C GLU A 66 2.50 14.19 7.25
N ASN A 67 1.52 13.31 7.22
CA ASN A 67 1.11 12.57 8.41
C ASN A 67 1.97 11.31 8.62
N ASN A 68 3.10 11.47 9.29
CA ASN A 68 4.05 10.40 9.63
C ASN A 68 3.50 9.29 10.55
N GLN A 69 2.25 9.36 10.97
CA GLN A 69 1.61 8.32 11.79
C GLN A 69 0.95 7.21 10.97
N ASN A 70 0.83 7.40 9.67
CA ASN A 70 0.19 6.43 8.77
C ASN A 70 1.24 5.51 8.15
N TYR A 71 1.58 4.44 8.84
CA TYR A 71 2.46 3.41 8.33
C TYR A 71 1.78 2.05 8.27
N ARG A 72 2.20 1.23 7.33
CA ARG A 72 1.77 -0.16 7.21
C ARG A 72 2.85 -1.09 7.73
N LYS A 73 2.50 -1.88 8.74
CA LYS A 73 3.40 -2.92 9.24
C LYS A 73 3.28 -4.17 8.37
N ILE A 74 4.40 -4.59 7.80
CA ILE A 74 4.51 -5.87 7.08
C ILE A 74 5.22 -6.84 8.00
N ALA A 75 4.68 -8.04 8.14
CA ALA A 75 5.23 -9.08 9.00
C ALA A 75 5.23 -10.43 8.29
N MET A 76 6.23 -11.23 8.57
CA MET A 76 6.31 -12.62 8.16
C MET A 76 5.88 -13.51 9.32
N CYS A 77 4.94 -14.41 9.05
CA CYS A 77 4.39 -15.32 10.05
C CYS A 77 4.54 -16.78 9.59
N TRP A 78 4.86 -17.67 10.53
CA TRP A 78 4.91 -19.11 10.26
C TRP A 78 4.44 -19.91 11.49
N ARG A 79 4.11 -21.17 11.28
CA ARG A 79 3.67 -22.06 12.36
C ARG A 79 4.83 -22.35 13.31
N THR A 80 4.60 -22.30 14.62
CA THR A 80 5.60 -22.62 15.65
C THR A 80 6.11 -24.04 15.56
N SER A 81 5.27 -24.99 15.08
CA SER A 81 5.61 -26.40 14.91
C SER A 81 6.40 -26.74 13.64
N THR A 82 6.74 -25.75 12.82
CA THR A 82 7.47 -26.01 11.58
C THR A 82 8.92 -26.42 11.86
N PRO A 83 9.44 -27.52 11.26
CA PRO A 83 10.85 -27.89 11.40
C PRO A 83 11.80 -26.91 10.69
N ARG A 84 11.26 -26.01 9.83
CA ARG A 84 12.02 -25.04 9.04
C ARG A 84 12.03 -23.64 9.65
N SER A 85 11.79 -23.49 10.93
CA SER A 85 11.73 -22.18 11.60
C SER A 85 13.02 -21.35 11.43
N LYS A 86 14.19 -22.04 11.45
CA LYS A 86 15.50 -21.41 11.22
C LYS A 86 15.64 -20.82 9.79
N ASP A 87 15.10 -21.51 8.79
CA ASP A 87 15.12 -21.04 7.39
C ASP A 87 14.24 -19.81 7.25
N PHE A 88 13.05 -19.83 7.85
CA PHE A 88 12.14 -18.67 7.83
C PHE A 88 12.71 -17.46 8.58
N SER A 89 13.40 -17.66 9.69
CA SER A 89 14.11 -16.58 10.39
C SER A 89 15.19 -15.95 9.52
N LYS A 90 16.04 -16.77 8.88
CA LYS A 90 17.07 -16.27 7.96
C LYS A 90 16.46 -15.49 6.79
N PHE A 91 15.37 -15.99 6.23
CA PHE A 91 14.67 -15.31 5.15
C PHE A 91 14.05 -13.99 5.61
N ALA A 92 13.46 -13.94 6.81
CA ALA A 92 12.94 -12.71 7.40
C ALA A 92 14.05 -11.67 7.61
N ASP A 93 15.22 -12.08 8.08
CA ASP A 93 16.37 -11.19 8.27
C ASP A 93 16.90 -10.68 6.91
N PHE A 94 16.96 -11.52 5.89
CA PHE A 94 17.29 -11.12 4.54
C PHE A 94 16.31 -10.07 4.00
N LEU A 95 15.01 -10.27 4.18
CA LEU A 95 13.99 -9.30 3.75
C LEU A 95 14.14 -7.96 4.47
N LYS A 96 14.37 -7.94 5.79
CA LYS A 96 14.58 -6.71 6.56
C LYS A 96 15.76 -5.88 6.04
N THR A 97 16.80 -6.55 5.55
CA THR A 97 18.02 -5.89 5.06
C THR A 97 17.85 -5.37 3.64
N ASN A 98 16.93 -5.94 2.83
CA ASN A 98 16.79 -5.67 1.40
C ASN A 98 15.48 -4.95 1.00
N ILE A 99 14.70 -4.57 2.00
CA ILE A 99 13.47 -3.78 1.75
C ILE A 99 13.70 -2.30 2.04
#